data_d4476421fe75a2445a545dfd51bb500e
#
_entry.id   d4476421fe75a2445a545dfd51bb500e
#
_cell.length_a   1.000
_cell.length_b   1.000
_cell.length_c   1.000
_cell.angle_alpha   90.00
_cell.angle_beta   90.00
_cell.angle_gamma   90.00
#
_symmetry.space_group_name_H-M   'P 1'
#
loop_
_entity.id
_entity.type
_entity.pdbx_description
1 polymer ?
#
loop_
_entity_poly.entity_id
_entity_poly.type
_entity_poly.pdbx_seq_one_letter_code
_entity_poly.pdbx_strand_id
1 'polypeptide(L)'
;MLKHILNSHQLSGGTGIPRGLPLSATLSELLMQPFDRKVKSAPEVFFYARYVDDIIIITSKNETSAAFKQWIAHQLPSGLKLNPTKQHVKTAKFEVEPYKPATLQKELLRFDYLGYSFSVKEPPKDPKISQSTKYFRCVTTDIAPKKIKKLKTRIARSMLDFSKSGDFDLLKLRIKFLTTNFRVRDPNTHQTRLAGIYYSYPFIQVGNSKGLQQLDKFLKNAIFSKNGRIFSASSSALTAPKKRQLLGHSFANGHKNKPIVHFHPQTIKLIQECWENE
;
A
#
# COMPACT_ATOMS: atom_id res chain seq x y z
N MET A 1 -1.85 -32.40 -18.44
CA MET A 1 -1.82 -30.94 -18.62
C MET A 1 -0.90 -30.24 -17.60
N LEU A 2 -1.14 -30.37 -16.27
CA LEU A 2 -0.32 -29.68 -15.24
C LEU A 2 1.16 -30.02 -15.30
N LYS A 3 1.51 -31.31 -15.31
CA LYS A 3 2.91 -31.79 -15.47
C LYS A 3 3.57 -31.22 -16.72
N HIS A 4 2.84 -31.10 -17.83
CA HIS A 4 3.36 -30.58 -19.09
C HIS A 4 3.71 -29.09 -18.97
N ILE A 5 2.85 -28.29 -18.34
CA ILE A 5 3.10 -26.84 -18.12
C ILE A 5 4.32 -26.63 -17.20
N LEU A 6 4.42 -27.40 -16.12
CA LEU A 6 5.57 -27.31 -15.21
C LEU A 6 6.87 -27.76 -15.88
N ASN A 7 6.84 -28.86 -16.61
CA ASN A 7 8.00 -29.34 -17.37
C ASN A 7 8.44 -28.34 -18.45
N SER A 8 7.50 -27.78 -19.20
CA SER A 8 7.79 -26.75 -20.20
C SER A 8 8.43 -25.50 -19.59
N HIS A 9 7.94 -25.09 -18.40
CA HIS A 9 8.52 -23.97 -17.67
C HIS A 9 9.95 -24.27 -17.18
N GLN A 10 10.20 -25.48 -16.67
CA GLN A 10 11.55 -25.92 -16.27
C GLN A 10 12.50 -26.03 -17.45
N LEU A 11 12.05 -26.58 -18.58
CA LEU A 11 12.85 -26.67 -19.83
C LEU A 11 13.22 -25.29 -20.37
N SER A 12 12.38 -24.28 -20.09
CA SER A 12 12.68 -22.87 -20.45
C SER A 12 13.59 -22.16 -19.42
N GLY A 13 14.20 -22.88 -18.48
CA GLY A 13 15.07 -22.33 -17.44
C GLY A 13 14.31 -21.69 -16.27
N GLY A 14 12.99 -21.85 -16.20
CA GLY A 14 12.18 -21.36 -15.10
C GLY A 14 12.29 -22.22 -13.85
N THR A 15 12.27 -21.60 -12.68
CA THR A 15 12.25 -22.28 -11.37
C THR A 15 10.95 -22.02 -10.65
N GLY A 16 10.39 -23.07 -9.99
CA GLY A 16 9.17 -22.97 -9.21
C GLY A 16 7.90 -22.93 -10.08
N ILE A 17 6.87 -22.24 -9.58
CA ILE A 17 5.57 -22.14 -10.25
C ILE A 17 5.58 -20.96 -11.24
N PRO A 18 5.16 -21.17 -12.51
CA PRO A 18 5.16 -20.10 -13.52
C PRO A 18 4.29 -18.92 -13.06
N ARG A 19 4.79 -17.70 -13.26
CA ARG A 19 4.03 -16.49 -12.92
C ARG A 19 3.00 -16.17 -14.02
N GLY A 20 1.85 -15.59 -13.59
CA GLY A 20 0.83 -15.09 -14.53
C GLY A 20 -0.20 -16.13 -14.98
N LEU A 21 -0.09 -17.37 -14.57
CA LEU A 21 -1.11 -18.38 -14.84
C LEU A 21 -2.15 -18.42 -13.71
N PRO A 22 -3.46 -18.49 -14.01
CA PRO A 22 -4.52 -18.61 -12.99
C PRO A 22 -4.30 -19.80 -12.04
N LEU A 23 -3.80 -20.92 -12.59
CA LEU A 23 -3.50 -22.13 -11.85
C LEU A 23 -2.37 -21.96 -10.81
N SER A 24 -1.43 -21.05 -11.06
CA SER A 24 -0.29 -20.83 -10.18
C SER A 24 -0.69 -20.33 -8.80
N ALA A 25 -1.73 -19.50 -8.72
CA ALA A 25 -2.28 -19.04 -7.45
C ALA A 25 -2.87 -20.21 -6.66
N THR A 26 -3.66 -21.07 -7.30
CA THR A 26 -4.26 -22.26 -6.67
C THR A 26 -3.20 -23.24 -6.17
N LEU A 27 -2.17 -23.50 -6.97
CA LEU A 27 -1.07 -24.37 -6.59
C LEU A 27 -0.27 -23.80 -5.41
N SER A 28 -0.03 -22.50 -5.40
CA SER A 28 0.63 -21.82 -4.28
C SER A 28 -0.18 -21.96 -2.99
N GLU A 29 -1.50 -21.81 -3.06
CA GLU A 29 -2.37 -21.99 -1.90
C GLU A 29 -2.35 -23.43 -1.38
N LEU A 30 -2.43 -24.44 -2.26
CA LEU A 30 -2.34 -25.84 -1.89
C LEU A 30 -0.99 -26.19 -1.26
N LEU A 31 0.11 -25.70 -1.82
CA LEU A 31 1.47 -25.91 -1.30
C LEU A 31 1.62 -25.32 0.11
N MET A 32 1.06 -24.16 0.35
CA MET A 32 1.19 -23.44 1.62
C MET A 32 0.18 -23.91 2.69
N GLN A 33 -0.83 -24.69 2.35
CA GLN A 33 -1.86 -25.10 3.29
C GLN A 33 -1.33 -25.84 4.54
N PRO A 34 -0.35 -26.78 4.44
CA PRO A 34 0.23 -27.41 5.64
C PRO A 34 0.97 -26.42 6.54
N PHE A 35 1.69 -25.46 5.95
CA PHE A 35 2.34 -24.36 6.66
C PHE A 35 1.31 -23.50 7.41
N ASP A 36 0.26 -23.05 6.70
CA ASP A 36 -0.80 -22.22 7.28
C ASP A 36 -1.45 -22.90 8.49
N ARG A 37 -1.74 -24.20 8.37
CA ARG A 37 -2.32 -25.00 9.48
C ARG A 37 -1.39 -25.07 10.68
N LYS A 38 -0.11 -25.39 10.47
CA LYS A 38 0.87 -25.51 11.55
C LYS A 38 1.08 -24.19 12.29
N VAL A 39 1.23 -23.08 11.54
CA VAL A 39 1.43 -21.77 12.15
C VAL A 39 0.18 -21.30 12.89
N LYS A 40 -0.99 -21.49 12.29
CA LYS A 40 -2.27 -21.08 12.90
C LYS A 40 -2.63 -21.86 14.17
N SER A 41 -2.22 -23.14 14.24
CA SER A 41 -2.50 -24.00 15.41
C SER A 41 -1.46 -23.85 16.53
N ALA A 42 -0.39 -23.09 16.34
CA ALA A 42 0.61 -22.88 17.37
C ALA A 42 0.01 -22.13 18.58
N PRO A 43 0.19 -22.61 19.82
CA PRO A 43 -0.49 -22.05 21.01
C PRO A 43 -0.18 -20.57 21.25
N GLU A 44 1.00 -20.13 20.86
CA GLU A 44 1.47 -18.75 21.06
C GLU A 44 1.02 -17.78 19.95
N VAL A 45 0.35 -18.26 18.90
CA VAL A 45 -0.11 -17.45 17.77
C VAL A 45 -1.55 -17.00 17.99
N PHE A 46 -1.74 -15.72 18.25
CA PHE A 46 -3.07 -15.12 18.38
C PHE A 46 -3.72 -14.76 17.06
N PHE A 47 -2.88 -14.38 16.08
CA PHE A 47 -3.37 -14.00 14.77
C PHE A 47 -2.38 -14.43 13.70
N TYR A 48 -2.92 -15.00 12.64
CA TYR A 48 -2.19 -15.39 11.44
C TYR A 48 -3.00 -14.99 10.21
N ALA A 49 -2.35 -14.29 9.29
CA ALA A 49 -2.90 -14.06 7.96
C ALA A 49 -1.79 -14.12 6.91
N ARG A 50 -2.10 -14.70 5.77
CA ARG A 50 -1.23 -14.75 4.59
C ARG A 50 -1.98 -14.26 3.36
N TYR A 51 -1.31 -13.44 2.58
CA TYR A 51 -1.75 -13.02 1.27
C TYR A 51 -0.65 -13.31 0.26
N VAL A 52 -0.79 -14.42 -0.45
CA VAL A 52 0.22 -15.00 -1.36
C VAL A 52 1.53 -15.28 -0.61
N ASP A 53 2.54 -14.42 -0.74
CA ASP A 53 3.85 -14.49 -0.10
C ASP A 53 4.00 -13.54 1.11
N ASP A 54 3.08 -12.63 1.29
CA ASP A 54 3.08 -11.70 2.43
C ASP A 54 2.39 -12.33 3.64
N ILE A 55 3.13 -12.51 4.74
CA ILE A 55 2.66 -13.16 5.98
C ILE A 55 2.72 -12.16 7.12
N ILE A 56 1.66 -12.14 7.94
CA ILE A 56 1.63 -11.43 9.22
C ILE A 56 1.24 -12.40 10.34
N ILE A 57 1.99 -12.36 11.44
CA ILE A 57 1.76 -13.20 12.61
C ILE A 57 1.83 -12.32 13.85
N ILE A 58 0.87 -12.47 14.76
CA ILE A 58 0.87 -11.80 16.08
C ILE A 58 0.95 -12.88 17.13
N THR A 59 1.98 -12.79 17.99
CA THR A 59 2.22 -13.73 19.07
C THR A 59 2.13 -13.08 20.43
N SER A 60 1.96 -13.88 21.49
CA SER A 60 1.89 -13.41 22.88
C SER A 60 3.26 -13.27 23.54
N LYS A 61 4.26 -13.96 23.03
CA LYS A 61 5.49 -14.28 23.75
C LYS A 61 6.65 -13.34 23.42
N ASN A 62 7.51 -13.13 24.41
CA ASN A 62 8.81 -12.51 24.25
C ASN A 62 9.82 -13.48 23.60
N GLU A 63 9.49 -13.98 22.44
CA GLU A 63 10.43 -14.81 21.68
C GLU A 63 11.55 -13.94 21.14
N THR A 64 12.78 -14.47 21.10
CA THR A 64 13.83 -13.80 20.37
C THR A 64 13.49 -13.80 18.89
N SER A 65 13.77 -12.69 18.21
CA SER A 65 13.53 -12.56 16.75
C SER A 65 14.19 -13.70 15.96
N ALA A 66 15.37 -14.15 16.39
CA ALA A 66 16.09 -15.25 15.73
C ALA A 66 15.36 -16.58 15.87
N ALA A 67 14.98 -16.96 17.10
CA ALA A 67 14.28 -18.22 17.36
C ALA A 67 12.95 -18.30 16.61
N PHE A 68 12.17 -17.20 16.62
CA PHE A 68 10.89 -17.18 15.91
C PHE A 68 11.07 -17.30 14.39
N LYS A 69 12.04 -16.58 13.81
CA LYS A 69 12.33 -16.71 12.36
C LYS A 69 12.78 -18.12 11.99
N GLN A 70 13.61 -18.72 12.82
CA GLN A 70 14.07 -20.10 12.60
C GLN A 70 12.90 -21.07 12.68
N TRP A 71 12.03 -20.93 13.68
CA TRP A 71 10.84 -21.77 13.81
C TRP A 71 9.93 -21.65 12.56
N ILE A 72 9.63 -20.43 12.10
CA ILE A 72 8.84 -20.20 10.88
C ILE A 72 9.51 -20.83 9.65
N ALA A 73 10.84 -20.67 9.52
CA ALA A 73 11.58 -21.25 8.40
C ALA A 73 11.48 -22.77 8.33
N HIS A 74 11.47 -23.46 9.48
CA HIS A 74 11.30 -24.90 9.57
C HIS A 74 9.87 -25.39 9.21
N GLN A 75 8.87 -24.51 9.29
CA GLN A 75 7.51 -24.86 8.89
C GLN A 75 7.27 -24.70 7.38
N LEU A 76 8.16 -24.00 6.66
CA LEU A 76 7.98 -23.79 5.23
C LEU A 76 8.09 -25.10 4.43
N PRO A 77 7.33 -25.23 3.34
CA PRO A 77 7.51 -26.32 2.40
C PRO A 77 8.94 -26.39 1.86
N SER A 78 9.40 -27.59 1.55
CA SER A 78 10.72 -27.81 0.96
C SER A 78 10.94 -26.94 -0.28
N GLY A 79 12.10 -26.32 -0.37
CA GLY A 79 12.47 -25.41 -1.47
C GLY A 79 12.06 -23.95 -1.26
N LEU A 80 11.16 -23.64 -0.31
CA LEU A 80 10.82 -22.26 0.02
C LEU A 80 11.71 -21.71 1.13
N LYS A 81 12.04 -20.42 1.02
CA LYS A 81 12.88 -19.71 2.01
C LYS A 81 12.27 -18.35 2.32
N LEU A 82 12.43 -17.92 3.57
CA LEU A 82 12.09 -16.55 3.95
C LEU A 82 13.03 -15.57 3.25
N ASN A 83 12.47 -14.49 2.71
CA ASN A 83 13.30 -13.43 2.11
C ASN A 83 14.05 -12.66 3.22
N PRO A 84 15.39 -12.69 3.26
CA PRO A 84 16.16 -12.13 4.37
C PRO A 84 16.00 -10.61 4.53
N THR A 85 15.70 -9.89 3.45
CA THR A 85 15.58 -8.43 3.47
C THR A 85 14.16 -7.94 3.82
N LYS A 86 13.16 -8.84 3.80
CA LYS A 86 11.74 -8.50 4.05
C LYS A 86 11.21 -9.06 5.38
N GLN A 87 12.08 -9.59 6.23
CA GLN A 87 11.69 -10.15 7.53
C GLN A 87 11.76 -9.09 8.62
N HIS A 88 10.64 -8.81 9.25
CA HIS A 88 10.58 -7.85 10.35
C HIS A 88 9.87 -8.50 11.54
N VAL A 89 10.61 -8.67 12.65
CA VAL A 89 10.03 -9.01 13.95
C VAL A 89 10.09 -7.76 14.81
N LYS A 90 8.94 -7.34 15.31
CA LYS A 90 8.81 -6.14 16.15
C LYS A 90 8.05 -6.50 17.42
N THR A 91 8.62 -6.18 18.56
CA THR A 91 8.00 -6.38 19.87
C THR A 91 7.45 -5.07 20.40
N ALA A 92 6.17 -5.05 20.73
CA ALA A 92 5.54 -3.94 21.45
C ALA A 92 5.56 -4.27 22.95
N LYS A 93 6.49 -3.70 23.68
CA LYS A 93 6.49 -3.80 25.15
C LYS A 93 5.44 -2.89 25.72
N PHE A 94 4.70 -3.39 26.70
CA PHE A 94 3.80 -2.57 27.51
C PHE A 94 4.61 -2.10 28.73
N GLU A 95 4.95 -0.83 28.75
CA GLU A 95 5.56 -0.19 29.92
C GLU A 95 4.43 0.50 30.67
N VAL A 96 4.24 0.13 31.94
CA VAL A 96 3.35 0.85 32.85
C VAL A 96 4.10 2.11 33.29
N GLU A 97 4.07 3.14 32.44
CA GLU A 97 4.59 4.45 32.83
C GLU A 97 3.53 5.24 33.62
N PRO A 98 3.95 6.15 34.53
CA PRO A 98 3.03 7.07 35.18
C PRO A 98 2.29 7.93 34.14
N TYR A 99 1.11 8.33 34.47
CA TYR A 99 0.16 9.08 33.67
C TYR A 99 0.80 10.20 32.83
N LYS A 100 0.63 10.10 31.51
CA LYS A 100 0.90 11.20 30.56
C LYS A 100 -0.41 11.62 29.89
N PRO A 101 -0.67 12.93 29.72
CA PRO A 101 -1.89 13.41 29.07
C PRO A 101 -2.10 12.78 27.68
N ALA A 102 -3.37 12.58 27.31
CA ALA A 102 -3.81 11.90 26.07
C ALA A 102 -3.26 12.49 24.75
N THR A 103 -2.74 13.71 24.78
CA THR A 103 -2.17 14.43 23.63
C THR A 103 -0.86 13.82 23.10
N LEU A 104 -0.17 12.99 23.89
CA LEU A 104 1.12 12.39 23.54
C LEU A 104 1.08 10.85 23.56
N GLN A 105 0.18 10.26 22.77
CA GLN A 105 0.18 8.82 22.58
C GLN A 105 1.49 8.37 21.89
N LYS A 106 2.35 7.68 22.66
CA LYS A 106 3.59 7.11 22.14
C LYS A 106 3.28 6.04 21.09
N GLU A 107 3.89 6.13 19.92
CA GLU A 107 3.87 5.06 18.94
C GLU A 107 4.76 3.92 19.43
N LEU A 108 4.18 2.75 19.68
CA LEU A 108 4.87 1.56 20.16
C LEU A 108 5.61 0.85 19.04
N LEU A 109 4.93 0.69 17.90
CA LEU A 109 5.53 0.10 16.71
C LEU A 109 4.84 0.58 15.44
N ARG A 110 5.58 0.51 14.33
CA ARG A 110 5.06 0.73 12.98
C ARG A 110 5.55 -0.37 12.05
N PHE A 111 4.66 -0.84 11.18
CA PHE A 111 4.98 -1.79 10.12
C PHE A 111 4.12 -1.57 8.89
N ASP A 112 4.61 -2.01 7.74
CA ASP A 112 3.90 -1.94 6.46
C ASP A 112 3.43 -3.33 6.06
N TYR A 113 2.15 -3.45 5.64
CA TYR A 113 1.57 -4.69 5.14
C TYR A 113 0.51 -4.39 4.09
N LEU A 114 0.52 -5.11 2.96
CA LEU A 114 -0.44 -4.98 1.85
C LEU A 114 -0.68 -3.55 1.36
N GLY A 115 0.36 -2.72 1.39
CA GLY A 115 0.27 -1.33 0.91
C GLY A 115 -0.23 -0.33 1.93
N TYR A 116 -0.53 -0.77 3.15
CA TYR A 116 -0.83 0.07 4.31
C TYR A 116 0.36 0.17 5.25
N SER A 117 0.44 1.29 5.96
CA SER A 117 1.30 1.47 7.12
C SER A 117 0.43 1.43 8.37
N PHE A 118 0.73 0.50 9.26
CA PHE A 118 0.05 0.32 10.54
C PHE A 118 0.88 0.97 11.64
N SER A 119 0.26 1.81 12.44
CA SER A 119 0.87 2.41 13.62
C SER A 119 0.08 1.96 14.86
N VAL A 120 0.76 1.24 15.74
CA VAL A 120 0.22 0.80 17.04
C VAL A 120 0.65 1.81 18.09
N LYS A 121 -0.30 2.40 18.77
CA LYS A 121 -0.10 3.43 19.79
C LYS A 121 -0.59 2.94 21.13
N GLU A 122 -0.07 3.54 22.20
CA GLU A 122 -0.61 3.39 23.53
C GLU A 122 -2.08 3.83 23.57
N PRO A 123 -2.93 3.18 24.39
CA PRO A 123 -4.29 3.64 24.58
C PRO A 123 -4.31 5.06 25.16
N PRO A 124 -5.32 5.89 24.82
CA PRO A 124 -5.51 7.16 25.51
C PRO A 124 -5.77 6.91 26.98
N LYS A 125 -5.02 7.54 27.85
CA LYS A 125 -5.25 7.49 29.30
C LYS A 125 -6.31 8.54 29.63
N ASP A 126 -7.51 8.13 29.94
CA ASP A 126 -8.55 9.02 30.44
C ASP A 126 -8.52 8.98 31.99
N PRO A 127 -8.26 10.11 32.68
CA PRO A 127 -8.23 10.16 34.16
C PRO A 127 -9.57 9.86 34.80
N LYS A 128 -10.67 9.93 34.03
CA LYS A 128 -12.03 9.64 34.52
C LYS A 128 -12.40 8.16 34.42
N ILE A 129 -11.60 7.34 33.74
CA ILE A 129 -11.87 5.92 33.59
C ILE A 129 -11.11 5.16 34.69
N SER A 130 -11.82 4.42 35.51
CA SER A 130 -11.28 3.57 36.58
C SER A 130 -10.17 2.65 36.09
N GLN A 131 -9.18 2.36 36.93
CA GLN A 131 -8.03 1.46 36.64
C GLN A 131 -8.42 0.04 36.22
N SER A 132 -9.68 -0.36 36.42
CA SER A 132 -10.21 -1.68 36.01
C SER A 132 -10.57 -1.80 34.54
N THR A 133 -10.60 -0.70 33.79
CA THR A 133 -10.98 -0.74 32.38
C THR A 133 -9.78 -1.18 31.53
N LYS A 134 -9.94 -2.28 30.79
CA LYS A 134 -8.92 -2.81 29.87
C LYS A 134 -8.58 -1.77 28.82
N TYR A 135 -7.39 -1.20 28.89
CA TYR A 135 -6.88 -0.28 27.89
C TYR A 135 -6.50 -1.04 26.61
N PHE A 136 -7.21 -0.80 25.53
CA PHE A 136 -6.88 -1.36 24.23
C PHE A 136 -5.88 -0.47 23.49
N ARG A 137 -4.86 -1.07 22.88
CA ARG A 137 -3.97 -0.36 22.00
C ARG A 137 -4.73 0.17 20.80
N CYS A 138 -4.44 1.41 20.42
CA CYS A 138 -5.03 2.02 19.23
C CYS A 138 -4.19 1.68 18.00
N VAL A 139 -4.82 1.09 17.00
CA VAL A 139 -4.17 0.82 15.69
C VAL A 139 -4.74 1.80 14.68
N THR A 140 -3.86 2.60 14.07
CA THR A 140 -4.21 3.49 12.98
C THR A 140 -3.58 3.01 11.67
N THR A 141 -4.32 3.17 10.59
CA THR A 141 -3.88 2.78 9.24
C THR A 141 -3.68 3.99 8.36
N ASP A 142 -2.62 3.99 7.57
CA ASP A 142 -2.34 4.99 6.55
C ASP A 142 -1.74 4.34 5.30
N ILE A 143 -1.51 5.09 4.24
CA ILE A 143 -0.85 4.61 3.02
C ILE A 143 0.62 4.31 3.33
N ALA A 144 1.11 3.15 2.90
CA ALA A 144 2.52 2.80 3.07
C ALA A 144 3.46 3.80 2.36
N PRO A 145 4.61 4.16 2.96
CA PRO A 145 5.55 5.14 2.40
C PRO A 145 5.98 4.83 0.97
N LYS A 146 6.18 3.55 0.64
CA LYS A 146 6.51 3.09 -0.72
C LYS A 146 5.42 3.46 -1.73
N LYS A 147 4.14 3.35 -1.35
CA LYS A 147 3.00 3.72 -2.21
C LYS A 147 2.87 5.24 -2.36
N ILE A 148 3.10 5.99 -1.28
CA ILE A 148 3.17 7.47 -1.32
C ILE A 148 4.28 7.91 -2.28
N LYS A 149 5.48 7.31 -2.16
CA LYS A 149 6.60 7.60 -3.07
C LYS A 149 6.21 7.33 -4.53
N LYS A 150 5.57 6.19 -4.81
CA LYS A 150 5.11 5.85 -6.16
C LYS A 150 4.13 6.90 -6.71
N LEU A 151 3.13 7.33 -5.93
CA LEU A 151 2.19 8.35 -6.36
C LEU A 151 2.86 9.71 -6.59
N LYS A 152 3.82 10.12 -5.73
CA LYS A 152 4.63 11.31 -5.95
C LYS A 152 5.46 11.24 -7.24
N THR A 153 6.06 10.07 -7.53
CA THR A 153 6.79 9.84 -8.78
C THR A 153 5.86 10.00 -10.00
N ARG A 154 4.64 9.49 -9.93
CA ARG A 154 3.66 9.64 -11.02
C ARG A 154 3.26 11.10 -11.25
N ILE A 155 3.06 11.87 -10.19
CA ILE A 155 2.84 13.33 -10.30
C ILE A 155 4.05 13.99 -10.97
N ALA A 156 5.27 13.70 -10.52
CA ALA A 156 6.49 14.30 -11.07
C ALA A 156 6.69 13.94 -12.56
N ARG A 157 6.47 12.68 -12.94
CA ARG A 157 6.54 12.25 -14.34
C ARG A 157 5.47 12.91 -15.21
N SER A 158 4.24 13.09 -14.70
CA SER A 158 3.18 13.80 -15.40
C SER A 158 3.53 15.27 -15.65
N MET A 159 4.15 15.94 -14.67
CA MET A 159 4.64 17.32 -14.81
C MET A 159 5.81 17.41 -15.79
N LEU A 160 6.73 16.44 -15.75
CA LEU A 160 7.86 16.38 -16.69
C LEU A 160 7.38 16.20 -18.13
N ASP A 161 6.44 15.29 -18.35
CA ASP A 161 5.87 15.06 -19.67
C ASP A 161 5.15 16.31 -20.19
N PHE A 162 4.34 16.97 -19.35
CA PHE A 162 3.72 18.24 -19.68
C PHE A 162 4.75 19.33 -20.03
N SER A 163 5.87 19.40 -19.31
CA SER A 163 6.91 20.41 -19.61
C SER A 163 7.55 20.22 -20.99
N LYS A 164 7.48 19.02 -21.56
CA LYS A 164 8.00 18.69 -22.89
C LYS A 164 6.94 18.82 -23.98
N SER A 165 5.73 18.31 -23.72
CA SER A 165 4.66 18.24 -24.73
C SER A 165 3.78 19.46 -24.77
N GLY A 166 3.66 20.21 -23.67
CA GLY A 166 2.69 21.30 -23.51
C GLY A 166 1.22 20.86 -23.39
N ASP A 167 0.95 19.54 -23.43
CA ASP A 167 -0.41 19.00 -23.39
C ASP A 167 -1.02 19.08 -21.99
N PHE A 168 -1.76 20.16 -21.77
CA PHE A 168 -2.42 20.43 -20.49
C PHE A 168 -3.62 19.48 -20.23
N ASP A 169 -4.34 19.09 -21.26
CA ASP A 169 -5.52 18.24 -21.07
C ASP A 169 -5.09 16.83 -20.64
N LEU A 170 -4.03 16.31 -21.19
CA LEU A 170 -3.45 15.04 -20.74
C LEU A 170 -2.89 15.15 -19.31
N LEU A 171 -2.21 16.25 -18.95
CA LEU A 171 -1.78 16.49 -17.57
C LEU A 171 -2.97 16.48 -16.61
N LYS A 172 -4.04 17.22 -16.94
CA LYS A 172 -5.26 17.29 -16.14
C LYS A 172 -5.92 15.90 -15.98
N LEU A 173 -5.97 15.12 -17.06
CA LEU A 173 -6.48 13.74 -17.01
C LEU A 173 -5.64 12.84 -16.11
N ARG A 174 -4.31 12.94 -16.14
CA ARG A 174 -3.40 12.20 -15.25
C ARG A 174 -3.62 12.55 -13.79
N ILE A 175 -3.71 13.85 -13.46
CA ILE A 175 -3.97 14.27 -12.08
C ILE A 175 -5.37 13.82 -11.63
N LYS A 176 -6.38 13.95 -12.49
CA LYS A 176 -7.73 13.44 -12.23
C LYS A 176 -7.72 11.93 -11.98
N PHE A 177 -7.01 11.15 -12.78
CA PHE A 177 -6.89 9.70 -12.62
C PHE A 177 -6.26 9.31 -11.29
N LEU A 178 -5.22 10.01 -10.84
CA LEU A 178 -4.55 9.75 -9.56
C LEU A 178 -5.40 10.12 -8.34
N THR A 179 -6.27 11.13 -8.46
CA THR A 179 -7.03 11.71 -7.35
C THR A 179 -8.49 11.26 -7.28
N THR A 180 -8.97 10.48 -8.24
CA THR A 180 -10.36 9.99 -8.27
C THR A 180 -10.43 8.46 -8.27
N ASN A 181 -11.64 7.94 -8.46
CA ASN A 181 -11.89 6.51 -8.60
C ASN A 181 -12.51 6.23 -9.97
N PHE A 182 -12.35 5.03 -10.46
CA PHE A 182 -12.79 4.65 -11.80
C PHE A 182 -13.07 3.15 -11.88
N ARG A 183 -13.74 2.77 -12.98
CA ARG A 183 -14.02 1.36 -13.29
C ARG A 183 -12.95 0.82 -14.22
N VAL A 184 -12.44 -0.37 -13.90
CA VAL A 184 -11.53 -1.14 -14.76
C VAL A 184 -12.26 -2.41 -15.15
N ARG A 185 -12.39 -2.64 -16.46
CA ARG A 185 -12.92 -3.90 -16.99
C ARG A 185 -11.77 -4.87 -17.22
N ASP A 186 -11.87 -6.04 -16.65
CA ASP A 186 -10.93 -7.12 -16.92
C ASP A 186 -11.17 -7.64 -18.36
N PRO A 187 -10.18 -7.64 -19.25
CA PRO A 187 -10.35 -8.06 -20.64
C PRO A 187 -10.70 -9.54 -20.79
N ASN A 188 -10.27 -10.38 -19.86
CA ASN A 188 -10.44 -11.83 -19.94
C ASN A 188 -11.76 -12.31 -19.30
N THR A 189 -12.09 -11.76 -18.12
CA THR A 189 -13.28 -12.19 -17.37
C THR A 189 -14.48 -11.28 -17.59
N HIS A 190 -14.30 -10.17 -18.29
CA HIS A 190 -15.30 -9.11 -18.48
C HIS A 190 -15.86 -8.50 -17.18
N GLN A 191 -15.33 -8.89 -16.04
CA GLN A 191 -15.74 -8.35 -14.74
C GLN A 191 -15.27 -6.90 -14.59
N THR A 192 -16.13 -6.09 -14.00
CA THR A 192 -15.81 -4.70 -13.68
C THR A 192 -15.34 -4.59 -12.24
N ARG A 193 -14.17 -4.03 -12.03
CA ARG A 193 -13.62 -3.72 -10.72
C ARG A 193 -13.52 -2.22 -10.51
N LEU A 194 -13.74 -1.80 -9.28
CA LEU A 194 -13.50 -0.42 -8.88
C LEU A 194 -12.05 -0.25 -8.45
N ALA A 195 -11.42 0.82 -8.94
CA ALA A 195 -10.04 1.18 -8.64
C ALA A 195 -9.95 2.69 -8.35
N GLY A 196 -8.77 3.15 -7.92
CA GLY A 196 -8.54 4.56 -7.61
C GLY A 196 -8.19 4.77 -6.14
N ILE A 197 -8.15 6.04 -5.71
CA ILE A 197 -7.59 6.40 -4.42
C ILE A 197 -8.36 5.80 -3.23
N TYR A 198 -9.70 5.75 -3.29
CA TYR A 198 -10.48 5.12 -2.23
C TYR A 198 -10.43 3.60 -2.29
N TYR A 199 -10.68 3.01 -3.47
CA TYR A 199 -10.77 1.55 -3.60
C TYR A 199 -9.44 0.83 -3.44
N SER A 200 -8.32 1.54 -3.61
CA SER A 200 -6.99 1.03 -3.28
C SER A 200 -6.67 1.11 -1.78
N TYR A 201 -7.34 2.01 -1.05
CA TYR A 201 -7.07 2.27 0.38
C TYR A 201 -8.34 2.48 1.21
N PRO A 202 -9.33 1.55 1.17
CA PRO A 202 -10.63 1.74 1.82
C PRO A 202 -10.56 1.84 3.35
N PHE A 203 -9.50 1.34 3.98
CA PHE A 203 -9.36 1.29 5.45
C PHE A 203 -8.68 2.53 6.04
N ILE A 204 -8.49 3.60 5.26
CA ILE A 204 -7.88 4.83 5.73
C ILE A 204 -8.96 5.80 6.19
N GLN A 205 -8.74 6.40 7.37
CA GLN A 205 -9.56 7.51 7.86
C GLN A 205 -8.99 8.83 7.34
N VAL A 206 -9.71 9.50 6.46
CA VAL A 206 -9.26 10.72 5.74
C VAL A 206 -8.75 11.81 6.70
N GLY A 207 -9.49 12.09 7.77
CA GLY A 207 -9.13 13.14 8.74
C GLY A 207 -7.78 12.91 9.43
N ASN A 208 -7.35 11.65 9.54
CA ASN A 208 -6.14 11.26 10.26
C ASN A 208 -5.00 10.83 9.34
N SER A 209 -5.24 10.74 8.02
CA SER A 209 -4.23 10.28 7.07
C SER A 209 -3.20 11.36 6.77
N LYS A 210 -1.99 11.16 7.29
CA LYS A 210 -0.81 11.96 6.92
C LYS A 210 -0.39 11.69 5.47
N GLY A 211 -0.63 10.48 4.96
CA GLY A 211 -0.31 10.08 3.59
C GLY A 211 -1.09 10.86 2.54
N LEU A 212 -2.41 10.99 2.71
CA LEU A 212 -3.24 11.78 1.80
C LEU A 212 -2.87 13.28 1.85
N GLN A 213 -2.64 13.81 3.07
CA GLN A 213 -2.20 15.20 3.24
C GLN A 213 -0.83 15.46 2.58
N GLN A 214 0.11 14.52 2.70
CA GLN A 214 1.42 14.62 2.04
C GLN A 214 1.31 14.62 0.51
N LEU A 215 0.38 13.83 -0.05
CA LEU A 215 0.14 13.79 -1.49
C LEU A 215 -0.47 15.09 -1.98
N ASP A 216 -1.46 15.64 -1.28
CA ASP A 216 -2.06 16.94 -1.62
C ASP A 216 -1.06 18.09 -1.52
N LYS A 217 -0.25 18.10 -0.46
CA LYS A 217 0.84 19.09 -0.32
C LYS A 217 1.86 18.96 -1.45
N PHE A 218 2.22 17.73 -1.83
CA PHE A 218 3.16 17.49 -2.91
C PHE A 218 2.59 17.96 -4.26
N LEU A 219 1.33 17.65 -4.56
CA LEU A 219 0.65 18.10 -5.78
C LEU A 219 0.60 19.62 -5.84
N LYS A 220 0.20 20.28 -4.75
CA LYS A 220 0.20 21.74 -4.65
C LYS A 220 1.59 22.34 -4.89
N ASN A 221 2.61 21.76 -4.26
CA ASN A 221 3.99 22.20 -4.47
C ASN A 221 4.43 21.99 -5.93
N ALA A 222 4.10 20.87 -6.56
CA ALA A 222 4.42 20.61 -7.96
C ALA A 222 3.82 21.65 -8.93
N ILE A 223 2.60 22.13 -8.63
CA ILE A 223 1.91 23.15 -9.43
C ILE A 223 2.55 24.55 -9.30
N PHE A 224 3.09 24.88 -8.13
CA PHE A 224 3.58 26.24 -7.83
C PHE A 224 5.09 26.36 -7.69
N SER A 225 5.83 25.24 -7.66
CA SER A 225 7.26 25.28 -7.39
C SER A 225 8.01 26.04 -8.47
N LYS A 226 8.81 27.01 -8.05
CA LYS A 226 9.78 27.71 -8.90
C LYS A 226 11.17 27.05 -8.83
N ASN A 227 11.35 26.04 -8.00
CA ASN A 227 12.61 25.37 -7.74
C ASN A 227 12.65 23.97 -8.36
N GLY A 228 13.83 23.58 -8.85
CA GLY A 228 14.07 22.26 -9.46
C GLY A 228 13.68 22.21 -10.94
N ARG A 229 14.50 21.48 -11.75
CA ARG A 229 14.37 21.44 -13.21
C ARG A 229 12.97 21.07 -13.71
N ILE A 230 12.33 20.09 -13.09
CA ILE A 230 11.02 19.57 -13.55
C ILE A 230 9.91 20.56 -13.20
N PHE A 231 9.84 20.96 -11.92
CA PHE A 231 8.70 21.72 -11.44
C PHE A 231 8.76 23.20 -11.84
N SER A 232 9.94 23.80 -11.94
CA SER A 232 10.05 25.19 -12.42
C SER A 232 9.59 25.31 -13.87
N ALA A 233 10.02 24.41 -14.77
CA ALA A 233 9.62 24.42 -16.17
C ALA A 233 8.10 24.22 -16.33
N SER A 234 7.55 23.18 -15.71
CA SER A 234 6.11 22.89 -15.80
C SER A 234 5.26 23.98 -15.13
N SER A 235 5.68 24.51 -13.97
CA SER A 235 4.95 25.57 -13.28
C SER A 235 4.96 26.90 -14.07
N SER A 236 6.05 27.23 -14.77
CA SER A 236 6.13 28.41 -15.63
C SER A 236 5.24 28.28 -16.87
N ALA A 237 5.10 27.07 -17.43
CA ALA A 237 4.22 26.81 -18.56
C ALA A 237 2.72 26.81 -18.19
N LEU A 238 2.38 26.71 -16.90
CA LEU A 238 1.01 26.73 -16.42
C LEU A 238 0.51 28.16 -16.18
N THR A 239 -0.51 28.58 -16.93
CA THR A 239 -1.24 29.85 -16.69
C THR A 239 -2.05 29.78 -15.38
N ALA A 240 -2.44 30.93 -14.84
CA ALA A 240 -3.26 31.01 -13.63
C ALA A 240 -4.59 30.21 -13.71
N PRO A 241 -5.35 30.26 -14.81
CA PRO A 241 -6.54 29.41 -14.98
C PRO A 241 -6.22 27.92 -14.98
N LYS A 242 -5.15 27.48 -15.64
CA LYS A 242 -4.70 26.08 -15.65
C LYS A 242 -4.31 25.60 -14.24
N LYS A 243 -3.58 26.41 -13.48
CA LYS A 243 -3.26 26.12 -12.07
C LYS A 243 -4.51 25.97 -11.22
N ARG A 244 -5.52 26.85 -11.36
CA ARG A 244 -6.78 26.74 -10.62
C ARG A 244 -7.51 25.42 -10.94
N GLN A 245 -7.53 24.98 -12.19
CA GLN A 245 -8.13 23.70 -12.57
C GLN A 245 -7.44 22.52 -11.91
N LEU A 246 -6.10 22.49 -11.84
CA LEU A 246 -5.35 21.43 -11.18
C LEU A 246 -5.55 21.43 -9.67
N LEU A 247 -5.69 22.61 -9.04
CA LEU A 247 -5.98 22.73 -7.60
C LEU A 247 -7.37 22.20 -7.20
N GLY A 248 -8.29 22.07 -8.15
CA GLY A 248 -9.57 21.41 -7.92
C GLY A 248 -9.45 19.90 -7.63
N HIS A 249 -8.28 19.32 -7.85
CA HIS A 249 -8.00 17.91 -7.58
C HIS A 249 -7.29 17.72 -6.24
N SER A 250 -7.78 16.77 -5.42
CA SER A 250 -7.21 16.45 -4.12
C SER A 250 -7.35 14.95 -3.84
N PHE A 251 -6.29 14.33 -3.35
CA PHE A 251 -6.30 12.93 -2.92
C PHE A 251 -7.24 12.72 -1.72
N ALA A 252 -7.22 13.64 -0.76
CA ALA A 252 -8.10 13.58 0.40
C ALA A 252 -9.57 13.70 0.01
N ASN A 253 -9.92 14.66 -0.86
CA ASN A 253 -11.28 14.83 -1.34
C ASN A 253 -11.73 13.66 -2.22
N GLY A 254 -10.87 13.15 -3.08
CA GLY A 254 -11.17 11.99 -3.93
C GLY A 254 -11.41 10.72 -3.12
N HIS A 255 -10.66 10.53 -2.03
CA HIS A 255 -10.89 9.44 -1.09
C HIS A 255 -12.19 9.64 -0.30
N LYS A 256 -12.42 10.83 0.24
CA LYS A 256 -13.60 11.16 1.07
C LYS A 256 -14.91 11.05 0.28
N ASN A 257 -14.96 11.71 -0.88
CA ASN A 257 -16.20 11.86 -1.67
C ASN A 257 -16.42 10.70 -2.65
N LYS A 258 -15.41 9.87 -2.89
CA LYS A 258 -15.46 8.66 -3.73
C LYS A 258 -16.01 8.89 -5.16
N PRO A 259 -15.67 10.00 -5.85
CA PRO A 259 -16.19 10.22 -7.19
C PRO A 259 -15.71 9.10 -8.12
N ILE A 260 -16.64 8.54 -8.90
CA ILE A 260 -16.33 7.53 -9.92
C ILE A 260 -16.33 8.22 -11.28
N VAL A 261 -15.18 8.19 -11.95
CA VAL A 261 -15.00 8.77 -13.28
C VAL A 261 -14.92 7.64 -14.30
N HIS A 262 -15.54 7.84 -15.44
CA HIS A 262 -15.37 6.94 -16.57
C HIS A 262 -14.17 7.38 -17.41
N PHE A 263 -13.21 6.49 -17.61
CA PHE A 263 -12.09 6.66 -18.54
C PHE A 263 -12.19 5.61 -19.63
N HIS A 264 -12.14 6.04 -20.89
CA HIS A 264 -12.06 5.11 -22.01
C HIS A 264 -10.73 4.32 -21.96
N PRO A 265 -10.69 3.03 -22.33
CA PRO A 265 -9.46 2.22 -22.28
C PRO A 265 -8.25 2.84 -22.97
N GLN A 266 -8.45 3.45 -24.15
CA GLN A 266 -7.38 4.17 -24.86
C GLN A 266 -6.86 5.37 -24.06
N THR A 267 -7.76 6.11 -23.39
CA THR A 267 -7.37 7.22 -22.52
C THR A 267 -6.54 6.75 -21.32
N ILE A 268 -6.90 5.59 -20.73
CA ILE A 268 -6.12 4.99 -19.64
C ILE A 268 -4.69 4.66 -20.12
N LYS A 269 -4.55 4.10 -21.32
CA LYS A 269 -3.25 3.80 -21.91
C LYS A 269 -2.40 5.08 -22.07
N LEU A 270 -2.94 6.15 -22.64
CA LEU A 270 -2.25 7.44 -22.77
C LEU A 270 -1.88 8.05 -21.41
N ILE A 271 -2.77 7.95 -20.41
CA ILE A 271 -2.49 8.41 -19.05
C ILE A 271 -1.28 7.68 -18.48
N GLN A 272 -1.18 6.36 -18.67
CA GLN A 272 -0.18 5.51 -18.05
C GLN A 272 1.16 5.49 -18.77
N GLU A 273 1.21 5.89 -20.02
CA GLU A 273 2.41 5.84 -20.87
C GLU A 273 3.64 6.48 -20.21
N CYS A 274 3.51 7.67 -19.62
CA CYS A 274 4.65 8.32 -18.96
C CYS A 274 5.04 7.66 -17.62
N TRP A 275 4.27 6.67 -17.14
CA TRP A 275 4.55 5.90 -15.91
C TRP A 275 5.09 4.50 -16.19
N GLU A 276 5.18 4.07 -17.43
CA GLU A 276 5.82 2.80 -17.79
C GLU A 276 7.27 2.81 -17.31
N ASN A 277 7.76 1.66 -16.83
CA ASN A 277 9.09 1.51 -16.22
C ASN A 277 9.26 2.18 -14.83
N GLU A 278 8.22 2.14 -13.98
CA GLU A 278 8.32 2.48 -12.55
C GLU A 278 8.87 1.35 -11.67
#